data_cd9ec4405eea513e04246f1825159cd5
#
_entry.id   cd9ec4405eea513e04246f1825159cd5
#
_cell.length_a   1.000
_cell.length_b   1.000
_cell.length_c   1.000
_cell.angle_alpha   90.00
_cell.angle_beta   90.00
_cell.angle_gamma   90.00
#
_symmetry.space_group_name_H-M   'P 1'
#
loop_
_entity.id
_entity.type
_entity.pdbx_description
1 polymer ?
#
loop_
_entity_poly.entity_id
_entity_poly.type
_entity_poly.pdbx_seq_one_letter_code
_entity_poly.pdbx_strand_id
1 'polypeptide(L)'
;MKRMFAAALSMISAAAALAAAPDARPVRFILVGDSTMANASGYGDAFCARVIRADTCLNLAKGGRSSGSFRAEGRWDEVQGLLRGSAAYRSTYVLIQFGHNDQPGKPGRSTDLATEFPVNMARYVDEVRALGGNPVLVTPLTRRSFRNGVLENNLAPWAEVIRKTAAAKNVPLLDLNADSYAAVQAMGPDEADTLAVEPRPAAPAAPASGAAAEPQGAPRSAFDYTHVGPKGASLFARMVEKELKTAVPGIASEFRPEAP
;
A
#
# COMPACT_ATOMS: atom_id res chain seq x y z
N MET A 1 -33.67 50.90 61.31
CA MET A 1 -33.75 50.00 60.11
C MET A 1 -32.30 49.75 59.64
N LYS A 2 -31.73 48.61 60.03
CA LYS A 2 -30.36 48.18 59.60
C LYS A 2 -30.54 47.16 58.48
N ARG A 3 -30.07 47.47 57.26
CA ARG A 3 -30.03 46.51 56.16
C ARG A 3 -28.72 45.75 56.17
N MET A 4 -28.78 44.44 56.37
CA MET A 4 -27.64 43.54 56.21
C MET A 4 -27.51 43.14 54.75
N PHE A 5 -26.34 43.43 54.14
CA PHE A 5 -25.99 42.92 52.83
C PHE A 5 -25.25 41.58 53.02
N ALA A 6 -25.83 40.48 52.52
CA ALA A 6 -25.15 39.21 52.44
C ALA A 6 -24.36 39.17 51.13
N ALA A 7 -23.04 39.05 51.22
CA ALA A 7 -22.18 38.82 50.06
C ALA A 7 -22.10 37.30 49.78
N ALA A 8 -22.62 36.87 48.66
CA ALA A 8 -22.47 35.47 48.19
C ALA A 8 -21.10 35.31 47.52
N LEU A 9 -20.22 34.50 48.10
CA LEU A 9 -18.93 34.15 47.60
C LEU A 9 -19.08 32.96 46.62
N SER A 10 -19.07 33.18 45.31
CA SER A 10 -19.07 32.13 44.30
C SER A 10 -17.69 31.49 44.18
N MET A 11 -17.54 30.26 44.66
CA MET A 11 -16.35 29.44 44.40
C MET A 11 -16.42 28.87 42.99
N ILE A 12 -15.55 29.39 42.09
CA ILE A 12 -15.32 28.80 40.76
C ILE A 12 -14.33 27.65 40.95
N SER A 13 -14.84 26.42 40.89
CA SER A 13 -14.00 25.22 40.87
C SER A 13 -13.41 25.08 39.46
N ALA A 14 -12.14 25.38 39.28
CA ALA A 14 -11.39 25.06 38.07
C ALA A 14 -11.08 23.55 38.07
N ALA A 15 -11.85 22.78 37.31
CA ALA A 15 -11.51 21.40 37.01
C ALA A 15 -10.30 21.39 36.06
N ALA A 16 -9.11 21.10 36.57
CA ALA A 16 -7.93 20.82 35.75
C ALA A 16 -8.20 19.49 35.00
N ALA A 17 -8.38 19.57 33.67
CA ALA A 17 -8.39 18.39 32.82
C ALA A 17 -6.97 17.79 32.84
N LEU A 18 -6.78 16.67 33.55
CA LEU A 18 -5.56 15.88 33.40
C LEU A 18 -5.51 15.40 31.95
N ALA A 19 -4.58 15.92 31.16
CA ALA A 19 -4.26 15.34 29.86
C ALA A 19 -3.80 13.89 30.09
N ALA A 20 -4.50 12.93 29.50
CA ALA A 20 -4.09 11.53 29.55
C ALA A 20 -2.67 11.40 29.00
N ALA A 21 -1.81 10.62 29.66
CA ALA A 21 -0.49 10.32 29.16
C ALA A 21 -0.61 9.70 27.75
N PRO A 22 0.31 10.05 26.82
CA PRO A 22 0.29 9.47 25.49
C PRO A 22 0.35 7.93 25.57
N ASP A 23 -0.44 7.26 24.75
CA ASP A 23 -0.43 5.80 24.64
C ASP A 23 0.92 5.32 24.12
N ALA A 24 1.73 4.72 25.01
CA ALA A 24 3.09 4.27 24.72
C ALA A 24 3.16 2.93 23.97
N ARG A 25 2.02 2.29 23.67
CA ARG A 25 2.03 1.04 22.90
C ARG A 25 2.55 1.28 21.48
N PRO A 26 3.27 0.31 20.90
CA PRO A 26 3.78 0.43 19.53
C PRO A 26 2.66 0.52 18.49
N VAL A 27 2.99 1.03 17.31
CA VAL A 27 2.17 0.90 16.10
C VAL A 27 2.58 -0.36 15.34
N ARG A 28 1.63 -0.97 14.65
CA ARG A 28 1.89 -2.09 13.77
C ARG A 28 1.45 -1.78 12.35
N PHE A 29 2.34 -2.05 11.38
CA PHE A 29 2.04 -2.05 9.95
C PHE A 29 2.03 -3.48 9.43
N ILE A 30 1.02 -3.83 8.65
CA ILE A 30 0.91 -5.11 7.94
C ILE A 30 0.73 -4.79 6.46
N LEU A 31 1.65 -5.28 5.64
CA LEU A 31 1.59 -5.13 4.19
C LEU A 31 0.96 -6.36 3.56
N VAL A 32 -0.07 -6.16 2.76
CA VAL A 32 -0.85 -7.19 2.07
C VAL A 32 -0.90 -6.86 0.59
N GLY A 33 -0.39 -7.74 -0.26
CA GLY A 33 -0.33 -7.43 -1.68
C GLY A 33 0.31 -8.54 -2.52
N ASP A 34 0.67 -8.15 -3.73
CA ASP A 34 1.30 -9.01 -4.73
C ASP A 34 2.84 -8.86 -4.76
N SER A 35 3.48 -9.29 -5.87
CA SER A 35 4.93 -9.26 -6.05
C SER A 35 5.54 -7.87 -6.03
N THR A 36 4.80 -6.82 -6.37
CA THR A 36 5.32 -5.44 -6.39
C THR A 36 5.42 -4.81 -5.00
N MET A 37 4.83 -5.46 -3.99
CA MET A 37 4.99 -5.14 -2.57
C MET A 37 5.81 -6.22 -1.84
N ALA A 38 5.90 -7.45 -2.37
CA ALA A 38 6.56 -8.58 -1.71
C ALA A 38 8.07 -8.35 -1.54
N ASN A 39 8.66 -9.17 -0.69
CA ASN A 39 10.10 -9.24 -0.47
C ASN A 39 10.85 -9.57 -1.80
N ALA A 40 12.06 -9.04 -1.96
CA ALA A 40 12.99 -9.25 -3.08
C ALA A 40 12.50 -8.81 -4.48
N SER A 41 11.24 -8.42 -4.66
CA SER A 41 10.70 -8.03 -5.97
C SER A 41 9.83 -6.77 -5.94
N GLY A 42 9.55 -6.26 -4.75
CA GLY A 42 8.71 -5.10 -4.49
C GLY A 42 9.31 -4.15 -3.46
N TYR A 43 8.54 -3.17 -3.06
CA TYR A 43 8.98 -2.09 -2.16
C TYR A 43 8.74 -2.38 -0.66
N GLY A 44 8.01 -3.44 -0.29
CA GLY A 44 7.49 -3.60 1.06
C GLY A 44 8.55 -3.72 2.15
N ASP A 45 9.64 -4.46 1.90
CA ASP A 45 10.73 -4.57 2.89
C ASP A 45 11.49 -3.24 3.04
N ALA A 46 11.67 -2.50 1.94
CA ALA A 46 12.25 -1.16 1.98
C ALA A 46 11.35 -0.18 2.74
N PHE A 47 10.02 -0.30 2.64
CA PHE A 47 9.07 0.44 3.46
C PHE A 47 9.19 0.07 4.94
N CYS A 48 9.20 -1.23 5.28
CA CYS A 48 9.37 -1.68 6.67
C CYS A 48 10.69 -1.21 7.27
N ALA A 49 11.76 -1.14 6.48
CA ALA A 49 13.05 -0.61 6.94
C ALA A 49 13.01 0.88 7.32
N ARG A 50 12.01 1.62 6.88
CA ARG A 50 11.81 3.04 7.22
C ARG A 50 11.03 3.26 8.50
N VAL A 51 10.30 2.25 8.98
CA VAL A 51 9.56 2.28 10.25
C VAL A 51 10.55 2.31 11.43
N ILE A 52 10.24 3.07 12.50
CA ILE A 52 11.09 3.12 13.70
C ILE A 52 11.17 1.76 14.38
N ARG A 53 12.25 1.54 15.17
CA ARG A 53 12.48 0.24 15.83
C ARG A 53 11.49 -0.08 16.95
N ALA A 54 10.82 0.93 17.49
CA ALA A 54 9.82 0.74 18.54
C ALA A 54 8.54 0.09 18.00
N ASP A 55 8.29 0.21 16.69
CA ASP A 55 7.11 -0.28 16.00
C ASP A 55 7.34 -1.61 15.30
N THR A 56 6.24 -2.23 14.89
CA THR A 56 6.26 -3.50 14.15
C THR A 56 5.86 -3.28 12.71
N CYS A 57 6.63 -3.81 11.76
CA CYS A 57 6.25 -3.86 10.36
C CYS A 57 6.38 -5.29 9.82
N LEU A 58 5.30 -5.82 9.26
CA LEU A 58 5.20 -7.18 8.73
C LEU A 58 4.84 -7.13 7.25
N ASN A 59 5.75 -7.57 6.39
CA ASN A 59 5.49 -7.69 4.96
C ASN A 59 4.95 -9.09 4.64
N LEU A 60 3.63 -9.24 4.52
CA LEU A 60 2.94 -10.48 4.17
C LEU A 60 2.55 -10.54 2.70
N ALA A 61 2.95 -9.55 1.89
CA ALA A 61 2.73 -9.57 0.46
C ALA A 61 3.37 -10.78 -0.20
N LYS A 62 2.71 -11.36 -1.21
CA LYS A 62 3.19 -12.59 -1.85
C LYS A 62 3.15 -12.50 -3.37
N GLY A 63 4.27 -12.78 -3.98
CA GLY A 63 4.43 -12.78 -5.43
C GLY A 63 3.39 -13.64 -6.15
N GLY A 64 2.84 -13.12 -7.25
CA GLY A 64 1.87 -13.82 -8.09
C GLY A 64 0.42 -13.84 -7.57
N ARG A 65 0.12 -13.23 -6.42
CA ARG A 65 -1.24 -13.28 -5.83
C ARG A 65 -2.09 -12.10 -6.29
N SER A 66 -3.33 -12.41 -6.62
CA SER A 66 -4.41 -11.44 -6.86
C SER A 66 -5.21 -11.21 -5.58
N SER A 67 -6.15 -10.26 -5.63
CA SER A 67 -7.10 -10.01 -4.54
C SER A 67 -7.93 -11.26 -4.17
N GLY A 68 -8.24 -12.11 -5.15
CA GLY A 68 -8.97 -13.37 -4.95
C GLY A 68 -8.05 -14.50 -4.46
N SER A 69 -6.94 -14.76 -5.16
CA SER A 69 -6.07 -15.91 -4.84
C SER A 69 -5.34 -15.78 -3.50
N PHE A 70 -5.01 -14.57 -3.06
CA PHE A 70 -4.45 -14.33 -1.72
C PHE A 70 -5.38 -14.84 -0.61
N ARG A 71 -6.69 -14.69 -0.80
CA ARG A 71 -7.70 -15.22 0.11
C ARG A 71 -7.87 -16.74 -0.04
N ALA A 72 -8.02 -17.20 -1.28
CA ALA A 72 -8.27 -18.62 -1.57
C ALA A 72 -7.16 -19.55 -1.07
N GLU A 73 -5.92 -19.06 -0.97
CA GLU A 73 -4.76 -19.80 -0.46
C GLU A 73 -4.61 -19.71 1.08
N GLY A 74 -5.57 -19.15 1.81
CA GLY A 74 -5.52 -19.01 3.27
C GLY A 74 -4.55 -17.92 3.80
N ARG A 75 -3.93 -17.13 2.92
CA ARG A 75 -2.99 -16.09 3.35
C ARG A 75 -3.65 -14.95 4.10
N TRP A 76 -4.91 -14.70 3.78
CA TRP A 76 -5.70 -13.72 4.51
C TRP A 76 -6.03 -14.18 5.93
N ASP A 77 -6.15 -15.46 6.17
CA ASP A 77 -6.40 -16.03 7.51
C ASP A 77 -5.25 -15.75 8.48
N GLU A 78 -4.00 -15.74 7.96
CA GLU A 78 -2.82 -15.32 8.71
C GLU A 78 -2.94 -13.85 9.15
N VAL A 79 -3.32 -12.96 8.23
CA VAL A 79 -3.54 -11.52 8.53
C VAL A 79 -4.63 -11.34 9.58
N GLN A 80 -5.75 -12.06 9.44
CA GLN A 80 -6.84 -12.02 10.42
C GLN A 80 -6.37 -12.55 11.80
N GLY A 81 -5.52 -13.59 11.82
CA GLY A 81 -4.89 -14.10 13.04
C GLY A 81 -4.10 -13.02 13.78
N LEU A 82 -3.29 -12.27 13.05
CA LEU A 82 -2.54 -11.13 13.59
C LEU A 82 -3.47 -10.01 14.07
N LEU A 83 -4.53 -9.70 13.30
CA LEU A 83 -5.48 -8.64 13.66
C LEU A 83 -6.23 -8.90 14.96
N ARG A 84 -6.51 -10.16 15.32
CA ARG A 84 -7.09 -10.51 16.63
C ARG A 84 -6.21 -10.05 17.80
N GLY A 85 -4.91 -9.88 17.59
CA GLY A 85 -3.97 -9.32 18.56
C GLY A 85 -3.80 -7.78 18.50
N SER A 86 -4.68 -7.05 17.80
CA SER A 86 -4.54 -5.60 17.62
C SER A 86 -4.58 -4.80 18.91
N ALA A 87 -5.21 -5.32 19.98
CA ALA A 87 -5.25 -4.65 21.28
C ALA A 87 -3.87 -4.46 21.94
N ALA A 88 -2.85 -5.21 21.54
CA ALA A 88 -1.48 -5.02 22.02
C ALA A 88 -0.78 -3.79 21.41
N TYR A 89 -1.37 -3.17 20.40
CA TYR A 89 -0.86 -2.03 19.67
C TYR A 89 -1.74 -0.80 19.87
N ARG A 90 -1.14 0.39 19.84
CA ARG A 90 -1.89 1.66 19.83
C ARG A 90 -2.74 1.77 18.56
N SER A 91 -2.19 1.33 17.43
CA SER A 91 -2.88 1.22 16.15
C SER A 91 -2.26 0.10 15.32
N THR A 92 -3.08 -0.58 14.52
CA THR A 92 -2.62 -1.52 13.50
C THR A 92 -3.12 -1.03 12.14
N TYR A 93 -2.21 -0.67 11.25
CA TYR A 93 -2.51 -0.28 9.87
C TYR A 93 -2.27 -1.45 8.93
N VAL A 94 -3.23 -1.73 8.04
CA VAL A 94 -3.09 -2.75 7.00
C VAL A 94 -3.10 -2.06 5.64
N LEU A 95 -1.94 -2.03 4.98
CA LEU A 95 -1.78 -1.49 3.63
C LEU A 95 -2.10 -2.60 2.62
N ILE A 96 -3.09 -2.39 1.76
CA ILE A 96 -3.63 -3.43 0.87
C ILE A 96 -3.48 -2.98 -0.59
N GLN A 97 -2.67 -3.73 -1.37
CA GLN A 97 -2.38 -3.45 -2.77
C GLN A 97 -2.55 -4.70 -3.64
N PHE A 98 -3.47 -4.66 -4.58
CA PHE A 98 -3.66 -5.69 -5.62
C PHE A 98 -3.94 -5.04 -6.98
N GLY A 99 -3.98 -5.85 -8.04
CA GLY A 99 -4.29 -5.41 -9.40
C GLY A 99 -3.47 -6.10 -10.48
N HIS A 100 -2.14 -6.27 -10.27
CA HIS A 100 -1.26 -6.86 -11.26
C HIS A 100 -1.68 -8.28 -11.69
N ASN A 101 -2.07 -9.11 -10.73
CA ASN A 101 -2.46 -10.50 -10.97
C ASN A 101 -3.97 -10.68 -11.15
N ASP A 102 -4.73 -9.64 -10.88
CA ASP A 102 -6.18 -9.59 -11.13
C ASP A 102 -6.53 -9.39 -12.60
N GLN A 103 -5.57 -8.91 -13.41
CA GLN A 103 -5.74 -8.71 -14.86
C GLN A 103 -6.13 -10.00 -15.58
N PRO A 104 -6.91 -9.93 -16.70
CA PRO A 104 -7.28 -11.08 -17.51
C PRO A 104 -6.10 -11.92 -18.00
N GLY A 105 -6.34 -13.19 -18.31
CA GLY A 105 -5.34 -14.09 -18.88
C GLY A 105 -4.41 -14.76 -17.85
N LYS A 106 -4.74 -14.72 -16.56
CA LYS A 106 -3.95 -15.36 -15.49
C LYS A 106 -4.77 -16.46 -14.80
N PRO A 107 -4.69 -17.71 -15.24
CA PRO A 107 -5.49 -18.82 -14.69
C PRO A 107 -5.36 -18.92 -13.15
N GLY A 108 -6.50 -19.02 -12.45
CA GLY A 108 -6.58 -19.11 -10.98
C GLY A 108 -6.23 -17.83 -10.24
N ARG A 109 -5.97 -16.71 -10.94
CA ARG A 109 -5.62 -15.41 -10.35
C ARG A 109 -6.48 -14.27 -10.85
N SER A 110 -6.82 -14.24 -12.15
CA SER A 110 -7.66 -13.17 -12.71
C SER A 110 -8.96 -13.03 -11.94
N THR A 111 -9.39 -11.80 -11.73
CA THR A 111 -10.70 -11.45 -11.19
C THR A 111 -11.43 -10.55 -12.17
N ASP A 112 -12.75 -10.64 -12.21
CA ASP A 112 -13.53 -9.71 -13.00
C ASP A 112 -13.45 -8.30 -12.44
N LEU A 113 -13.07 -7.34 -13.30
CA LEU A 113 -12.83 -5.95 -12.88
C LEU A 113 -14.09 -5.25 -12.37
N ALA A 114 -15.28 -5.63 -12.90
CA ALA A 114 -16.53 -4.96 -12.56
C ALA A 114 -17.25 -5.58 -11.36
N THR A 115 -17.11 -6.89 -11.16
CA THR A 115 -17.92 -7.64 -10.20
C THR A 115 -17.12 -8.27 -9.06
N GLU A 116 -15.94 -8.85 -9.33
CA GLU A 116 -15.16 -9.57 -8.31
C GLU A 116 -14.15 -8.67 -7.60
N PHE A 117 -13.37 -7.92 -8.37
CA PHE A 117 -12.29 -7.10 -7.81
C PHE A 117 -12.80 -6.05 -6.81
N PRO A 118 -13.85 -5.25 -7.10
CA PRO A 118 -14.37 -4.29 -6.12
C PRO A 118 -14.94 -4.95 -4.86
N VAL A 119 -15.58 -6.11 -5.00
CA VAL A 119 -16.09 -6.89 -3.86
C VAL A 119 -14.95 -7.38 -2.99
N ASN A 120 -13.87 -7.91 -3.58
CA ASN A 120 -12.68 -8.34 -2.84
C ASN A 120 -12.04 -7.18 -2.08
N MET A 121 -11.83 -6.02 -2.73
CA MET A 121 -11.22 -4.85 -2.09
C MET A 121 -12.07 -4.30 -0.95
N ALA A 122 -13.40 -4.21 -1.14
CA ALA A 122 -14.33 -3.79 -0.09
C ALA A 122 -14.32 -4.75 1.10
N ARG A 123 -14.31 -6.05 0.83
CA ARG A 123 -14.29 -7.08 1.87
C ARG A 123 -13.01 -7.04 2.72
N TYR A 124 -11.84 -6.78 2.13
CA TYR A 124 -10.61 -6.56 2.89
C TYR A 124 -10.76 -5.40 3.88
N VAL A 125 -11.32 -4.29 3.44
CA VAL A 125 -11.57 -3.11 4.29
C VAL A 125 -12.48 -3.46 5.46
N ASP A 126 -13.61 -4.10 5.18
CA ASP A 126 -14.63 -4.41 6.20
C ASP A 126 -14.08 -5.38 7.25
N GLU A 127 -13.35 -6.41 6.83
CA GLU A 127 -12.79 -7.41 7.74
C GLU A 127 -11.64 -6.85 8.59
N VAL A 128 -10.79 -5.96 8.04
CA VAL A 128 -9.77 -5.27 8.85
C VAL A 128 -10.42 -4.44 9.95
N ARG A 129 -11.46 -3.67 9.62
CA ARG A 129 -12.20 -2.87 10.61
C ARG A 129 -12.89 -3.72 11.66
N ALA A 130 -13.54 -4.81 11.26
CA ALA A 130 -14.21 -5.72 12.17
C ALA A 130 -13.27 -6.35 13.20
N LEU A 131 -11.98 -6.44 12.88
CA LEU A 131 -10.92 -6.97 13.74
C LEU A 131 -10.08 -5.88 14.44
N GLY A 132 -10.57 -4.63 14.44
CA GLY A 132 -9.94 -3.51 15.14
C GLY A 132 -8.70 -2.93 14.48
N GLY A 133 -8.47 -3.23 13.20
CA GLY A 133 -7.41 -2.64 12.38
C GLY A 133 -7.87 -1.40 11.61
N ASN A 134 -6.90 -0.65 11.09
CA ASN A 134 -7.10 0.52 10.24
C ASN A 134 -6.72 0.16 8.79
N PRO A 135 -7.67 -0.08 7.89
CA PRO A 135 -7.37 -0.39 6.50
C PRO A 135 -6.89 0.86 5.75
N VAL A 136 -5.87 0.69 4.91
CA VAL A 136 -5.34 1.69 3.98
C VAL A 136 -5.28 1.04 2.61
N LEU A 137 -5.96 1.60 1.63
CA LEU A 137 -5.92 1.10 0.27
C LEU A 137 -4.78 1.75 -0.51
N VAL A 138 -4.04 0.93 -1.26
CA VAL A 138 -2.93 1.37 -2.11
C VAL A 138 -3.24 0.98 -3.55
N THR A 139 -3.21 1.93 -4.49
CA THR A 139 -3.37 1.62 -5.91
C THR A 139 -2.12 0.90 -6.45
N PRO A 140 -2.24 0.04 -7.48
CA PRO A 140 -1.12 -0.79 -7.92
C PRO A 140 0.02 0.04 -8.50
N LEU A 141 1.25 -0.32 -8.13
CA LEU A 141 2.48 0.27 -8.67
C LEU A 141 2.48 0.22 -10.20
N THR A 142 2.85 1.32 -10.88
CA THR A 142 2.96 1.31 -12.34
C THR A 142 4.03 0.34 -12.84
N ARG A 143 3.85 -0.21 -14.05
CA ARG A 143 4.93 -0.89 -14.76
C ARG A 143 5.83 0.13 -15.44
N ARG A 144 7.02 -0.29 -15.86
CA ARG A 144 8.00 0.54 -16.57
C ARG A 144 7.99 0.30 -18.08
N SER A 145 6.83 -0.10 -18.64
CA SER A 145 6.66 -0.37 -20.07
C SER A 145 6.39 0.92 -20.83
N PHE A 146 7.31 1.29 -21.72
CA PHE A 146 7.15 2.45 -22.59
C PHE A 146 6.85 2.04 -24.04
N ARG A 147 5.98 2.82 -24.68
CA ARG A 147 5.72 2.73 -26.13
C ARG A 147 5.88 4.12 -26.74
N ASN A 148 6.81 4.26 -27.68
CA ASN A 148 7.10 5.54 -28.35
C ASN A 148 7.36 6.70 -27.35
N GLY A 149 8.09 6.43 -26.27
CA GLY A 149 8.43 7.42 -25.24
C GLY A 149 7.30 7.71 -24.22
N VAL A 150 6.14 7.08 -24.37
CA VAL A 150 5.01 7.22 -23.44
C VAL A 150 4.88 5.97 -22.58
N LEU A 151 4.80 6.15 -21.27
CA LEU A 151 4.59 5.06 -20.32
C LEU A 151 3.17 4.50 -20.47
N GLU A 152 3.04 3.18 -20.55
CA GLU A 152 1.74 2.51 -20.62
C GLU A 152 1.17 2.30 -19.20
N ASN A 153 -0.03 2.82 -18.92
CA ASN A 153 -0.72 2.58 -17.65
C ASN A 153 -1.86 1.57 -17.82
N ASN A 154 -1.53 0.32 -18.04
CA ASN A 154 -2.52 -0.76 -18.15
C ASN A 154 -3.15 -1.19 -16.82
N LEU A 155 -2.72 -0.60 -15.69
CA LEU A 155 -3.29 -0.80 -14.35
C LEU A 155 -4.27 0.30 -13.95
N ALA A 156 -4.42 1.36 -14.75
CA ALA A 156 -5.33 2.46 -14.46
C ALA A 156 -6.78 2.01 -14.15
N PRO A 157 -7.38 1.02 -14.83
CA PRO A 157 -8.73 0.55 -14.50
C PRO A 157 -8.83 -0.05 -13.08
N TRP A 158 -7.83 -0.83 -12.65
CA TRP A 158 -7.77 -1.39 -11.28
C TRP A 158 -7.53 -0.31 -10.23
N ALA A 159 -6.65 0.66 -10.53
CA ALA A 159 -6.43 1.82 -9.67
C ALA A 159 -7.73 2.61 -9.46
N GLU A 160 -8.53 2.81 -10.51
CA GLU A 160 -9.81 3.51 -10.43
C GLU A 160 -10.83 2.78 -9.54
N VAL A 161 -10.90 1.46 -9.60
CA VAL A 161 -11.74 0.66 -8.70
C VAL A 161 -11.31 0.85 -7.24
N ILE A 162 -9.99 0.85 -6.97
CA ILE A 162 -9.47 1.07 -5.62
C ILE A 162 -9.79 2.47 -5.11
N ARG A 163 -9.65 3.53 -5.93
CA ARG A 163 -10.05 4.90 -5.58
C ARG A 163 -11.54 4.97 -5.20
N LYS A 164 -12.41 4.39 -6.02
CA LYS A 164 -13.86 4.35 -5.75
C LYS A 164 -14.17 3.57 -4.48
N THR A 165 -13.49 2.45 -4.24
CA THR A 165 -13.66 1.66 -3.03
C THR A 165 -13.21 2.44 -1.79
N ALA A 166 -12.06 3.13 -1.86
CA ALA A 166 -11.56 3.95 -0.76
C ALA A 166 -12.54 5.06 -0.40
N ALA A 167 -13.06 5.77 -1.40
CA ALA A 167 -14.07 6.81 -1.22
C ALA A 167 -15.37 6.26 -0.63
N ALA A 168 -15.91 5.16 -1.20
CA ALA A 168 -17.15 4.56 -0.73
C ALA A 168 -17.05 4.00 0.69
N LYS A 169 -15.89 3.48 1.09
CA LYS A 169 -15.62 2.94 2.42
C LYS A 169 -15.06 3.98 3.40
N ASN A 170 -14.82 5.20 2.96
CA ASN A 170 -14.19 6.26 3.76
C ASN A 170 -12.92 5.75 4.48
N VAL A 171 -11.95 5.28 3.68
CA VAL A 171 -10.63 4.82 4.15
C VAL A 171 -9.52 5.62 3.50
N PRO A 172 -8.34 5.77 4.16
CA PRO A 172 -7.18 6.36 3.54
C PRO A 172 -6.81 5.66 2.24
N LEU A 173 -6.47 6.45 1.23
CA LEU A 173 -5.98 6.02 -0.08
C LEU A 173 -4.55 6.51 -0.28
N LEU A 174 -3.68 5.61 -0.71
CA LEU A 174 -2.37 5.93 -1.27
C LEU A 174 -2.46 5.72 -2.78
N ASP A 175 -2.38 6.81 -3.55
CA ASP A 175 -2.53 6.73 -5.01
C ASP A 175 -1.21 6.47 -5.72
N LEU A 176 -0.53 5.41 -5.27
CA LEU A 176 0.77 5.00 -5.78
C LEU A 176 0.80 4.82 -7.30
N ASN A 177 -0.33 4.42 -7.93
CA ASN A 177 -0.39 4.32 -9.39
C ASN A 177 -0.19 5.67 -10.07
N ALA A 178 -0.85 6.72 -9.59
CA ALA A 178 -0.73 8.06 -10.16
C ALA A 178 0.68 8.62 -9.92
N ASP A 179 1.18 8.56 -8.69
CA ASP A 179 2.47 9.12 -8.32
C ASP A 179 3.63 8.37 -8.97
N SER A 180 3.59 7.03 -8.98
CA SER A 180 4.62 6.23 -9.65
C SER A 180 4.58 6.38 -11.17
N TYR A 181 3.39 6.49 -11.78
CA TYR A 181 3.27 6.76 -13.20
C TYR A 181 3.94 8.10 -13.56
N ALA A 182 3.62 9.18 -12.83
CA ALA A 182 4.20 10.48 -13.07
C ALA A 182 5.73 10.48 -12.92
N ALA A 183 6.25 9.84 -11.87
CA ALA A 183 7.69 9.75 -11.62
C ALA A 183 8.40 8.94 -12.69
N VAL A 184 7.89 7.75 -13.05
CA VAL A 184 8.49 6.87 -14.06
C VAL A 184 8.41 7.49 -15.46
N GLN A 185 7.28 8.16 -15.81
CA GLN A 185 7.17 8.88 -17.08
C GLN A 185 8.23 10.00 -17.18
N ALA A 186 8.45 10.74 -16.09
CA ALA A 186 9.44 11.82 -16.06
C ALA A 186 10.88 11.33 -16.18
N MET A 187 11.20 10.13 -15.67
CA MET A 187 12.51 9.48 -15.83
C MET A 187 12.80 9.10 -17.29
N GLY A 188 11.78 8.73 -18.03
CA GLY A 188 11.95 8.10 -19.34
C GLY A 188 12.43 6.64 -19.25
N PRO A 189 12.50 5.93 -20.39
CA PRO A 189 12.72 4.48 -20.41
C PRO A 189 14.07 4.05 -19.81
N ASP A 190 15.16 4.74 -20.16
CA ASP A 190 16.51 4.31 -19.79
C ASP A 190 16.76 4.44 -18.28
N GLU A 191 16.34 5.54 -17.66
CA GLU A 191 16.46 5.69 -16.20
C GLU A 191 15.48 4.79 -15.46
N ALA A 192 14.25 4.64 -15.94
CA ALA A 192 13.26 3.75 -15.36
C ALA A 192 13.72 2.28 -15.33
N ASP A 193 14.49 1.83 -16.33
CA ASP A 193 15.04 0.49 -16.39
C ASP A 193 16.06 0.21 -15.28
N THR A 194 16.74 1.25 -14.76
CA THR A 194 17.66 1.11 -13.62
C THR A 194 16.95 0.74 -12.31
N LEU A 195 15.63 0.83 -12.27
CA LEU A 195 14.81 0.44 -11.11
C LEU A 195 14.50 -1.07 -11.07
N ALA A 196 14.79 -1.82 -12.15
CA ALA A 196 14.50 -3.24 -12.27
C ALA A 196 15.31 -4.11 -11.29
N VAL A 197 14.84 -5.34 -11.06
CA VAL A 197 15.59 -6.35 -10.29
C VAL A 197 16.93 -6.64 -10.94
N GLU A 198 16.90 -6.88 -12.27
CA GLU A 198 18.09 -7.16 -13.07
C GLU A 198 18.31 -6.02 -14.09
N PRO A 199 19.55 -5.68 -14.40
CA PRO A 199 19.83 -4.68 -15.42
C PRO A 199 19.34 -5.13 -16.80
N ARG A 200 18.95 -4.16 -17.65
CA ARG A 200 18.59 -4.46 -19.02
C ARG A 200 19.80 -5.09 -19.75
N PRO A 201 19.61 -6.20 -20.50
CA PRO A 201 20.65 -6.74 -21.35
C PRO A 201 21.19 -5.68 -22.34
N ALA A 202 22.48 -5.64 -22.57
CA ALA A 202 23.14 -4.66 -23.43
C ALA A 202 22.74 -4.74 -24.93
N ALA A 203 22.11 -5.83 -25.35
CA ALA A 203 21.52 -5.99 -26.68
C ALA A 203 20.09 -6.49 -26.54
N PRO A 204 19.14 -6.06 -27.42
CA PRO A 204 17.81 -6.65 -27.42
C PRO A 204 17.93 -8.15 -27.68
N ALA A 205 17.43 -8.96 -26.76
CA ALA A 205 17.28 -10.39 -27.03
C ALA A 205 16.40 -10.55 -28.26
N ALA A 206 16.88 -11.27 -29.27
CA ALA A 206 16.05 -11.65 -30.40
C ALA A 206 14.77 -12.28 -29.88
N PRO A 207 13.58 -11.99 -30.47
CA PRO A 207 12.34 -12.61 -30.03
C PRO A 207 12.53 -14.11 -30.06
N ALA A 208 12.30 -14.78 -28.92
CA ALA A 208 12.37 -16.23 -28.84
C ALA A 208 11.35 -16.78 -29.84
N SER A 209 11.86 -17.33 -30.97
CA SER A 209 11.04 -17.99 -31.96
C SER A 209 10.39 -19.20 -31.31
N GLY A 210 9.07 -19.17 -31.08
CA GLY A 210 8.30 -20.33 -30.66
C GLY A 210 7.43 -20.20 -29.41
N ALA A 211 7.37 -19.05 -28.76
CA ALA A 211 6.37 -18.87 -27.69
C ALA A 211 5.02 -18.54 -28.31
N ALA A 212 4.05 -19.44 -28.12
CA ALA A 212 2.65 -19.19 -28.48
C ALA A 212 2.19 -17.88 -27.84
N ALA A 213 1.59 -16.98 -28.63
CA ALA A 213 1.05 -15.72 -28.17
C ALA A 213 0.02 -16.00 -27.07
N GLU A 214 0.30 -15.57 -25.85
CA GLU A 214 -0.74 -15.57 -24.82
C GLU A 214 -1.81 -14.55 -25.23
N PRO A 215 -3.12 -14.92 -25.17
CA PRO A 215 -4.18 -13.98 -25.47
C PRO A 215 -4.12 -12.81 -24.50
N GLN A 216 -3.91 -11.59 -25.01
CA GLN A 216 -3.96 -10.30 -24.31
C GLN A 216 -2.89 -9.98 -23.27
N GLY A 217 -1.74 -10.63 -23.27
CA GLY A 217 -0.54 -10.11 -22.63
C GLY A 217 0.38 -9.50 -23.71
N ALA A 218 1.00 -8.34 -23.45
CA ALA A 218 2.11 -7.91 -24.30
C ALA A 218 3.12 -9.06 -24.41
N PRO A 219 3.80 -9.27 -25.58
CA PRO A 219 4.79 -10.33 -25.71
C PRO A 219 5.76 -10.23 -24.53
N ARG A 220 6.03 -11.38 -23.88
CA ARG A 220 6.97 -11.41 -22.75
C ARG A 220 8.28 -10.83 -23.21
N SER A 221 8.54 -9.58 -22.84
CA SER A 221 9.87 -9.01 -22.93
C SER A 221 10.80 -9.89 -22.10
N ALA A 222 12.01 -10.16 -22.62
CA ALA A 222 13.06 -10.80 -21.81
C ALA A 222 13.45 -9.96 -20.59
N PHE A 223 13.05 -8.68 -20.57
CA PHE A 223 13.32 -7.73 -19.49
C PHE A 223 12.08 -7.54 -18.61
N ASP A 224 12.28 -7.54 -17.31
CA ASP A 224 11.21 -7.38 -16.32
C ASP A 224 10.87 -5.92 -16.06
N TYR A 225 9.79 -5.45 -16.68
CA TYR A 225 9.27 -4.11 -16.48
C TYR A 225 8.38 -3.95 -15.24
N THR A 226 8.13 -5.00 -14.48
CA THR A 226 7.17 -5.01 -13.35
C THR A 226 7.86 -4.94 -12.01
N HIS A 227 8.79 -5.86 -11.75
CA HIS A 227 9.42 -5.98 -10.45
C HIS A 227 10.59 -5.03 -10.28
N VAL A 228 10.88 -4.68 -9.03
CA VAL A 228 11.89 -3.65 -8.71
C VAL A 228 13.01 -4.21 -7.85
N GLY A 229 14.23 -3.80 -8.21
CA GLY A 229 15.43 -4.04 -7.41
C GLY A 229 15.58 -3.00 -6.28
N PRO A 230 16.72 -3.01 -5.56
CA PRO A 230 16.92 -2.16 -4.39
C PRO A 230 16.71 -0.67 -4.62
N LYS A 231 17.15 -0.13 -5.78
CA LYS A 231 16.96 1.28 -6.16
C LYS A 231 15.48 1.62 -6.29
N GLY A 232 14.73 0.78 -7.04
CA GLY A 232 13.30 0.99 -7.23
C GLY A 232 12.50 0.76 -5.94
N ALA A 233 12.83 -0.28 -5.19
CA ALA A 233 12.21 -0.55 -3.89
C ALA A 233 12.35 0.64 -2.93
N SER A 234 13.56 1.23 -2.83
CA SER A 234 13.81 2.41 -2.01
C SER A 234 13.02 3.64 -2.48
N LEU A 235 12.94 3.86 -3.80
CA LEU A 235 12.18 4.98 -4.37
C LEU A 235 10.69 4.86 -4.03
N PHE A 236 10.07 3.71 -4.33
CA PHE A 236 8.64 3.53 -4.14
C PHE A 236 8.25 3.38 -2.66
N ALA A 237 9.14 2.84 -1.81
CA ALA A 237 8.94 2.86 -0.36
C ALA A 237 8.83 4.28 0.20
N ARG A 238 9.69 5.22 -0.24
CA ARG A 238 9.58 6.64 0.15
C ARG A 238 8.30 7.29 -0.37
N MET A 239 7.88 6.93 -1.57
CA MET A 239 6.62 7.44 -2.15
C MET A 239 5.42 6.98 -1.30
N VAL A 240 5.33 5.69 -0.98
CA VAL A 240 4.28 5.13 -0.13
C VAL A 240 4.29 5.75 1.27
N GLU A 241 5.47 5.96 1.87
CA GLU A 241 5.59 6.63 3.17
C GLU A 241 5.09 8.08 3.11
N LYS A 242 5.47 8.84 2.07
CA LYS A 242 5.03 10.23 1.88
C LYS A 242 3.50 10.29 1.75
N GLU A 243 2.92 9.44 0.93
CA GLU A 243 1.46 9.37 0.76
C GLU A 243 0.78 8.98 2.07
N LEU A 244 1.32 8.00 2.80
CA LEU A 244 0.77 7.57 4.08
C LEU A 244 0.80 8.69 5.12
N LYS A 245 1.90 9.45 5.21
CA LYS A 245 2.00 10.61 6.09
C LYS A 245 0.96 11.70 5.76
N THR A 246 0.59 11.82 4.48
CA THR A 246 -0.44 12.75 4.03
C THR A 246 -1.84 12.24 4.36
N ALA A 247 -2.10 10.95 4.12
CA ALA A 247 -3.41 10.34 4.25
C ALA A 247 -3.81 10.01 5.71
N VAL A 248 -2.82 9.84 6.59
CA VAL A 248 -3.01 9.45 8.00
C VAL A 248 -2.33 10.48 8.92
N PRO A 249 -3.07 11.47 9.43
CA PRO A 249 -2.52 12.47 10.34
C PRO A 249 -1.86 11.83 11.57
N GLY A 250 -0.69 12.33 11.96
CA GLY A 250 0.05 11.88 13.14
C GLY A 250 0.92 10.64 12.94
N ILE A 251 0.89 10.00 11.75
CA ILE A 251 1.69 8.80 11.47
C ILE A 251 3.18 9.13 11.25
N ALA A 252 3.54 10.39 11.07
CA ALA A 252 4.90 10.79 10.69
C ALA A 252 5.96 10.40 11.72
N SER A 253 5.62 10.38 13.02
CA SER A 253 6.49 9.98 14.12
C SER A 253 6.91 8.50 14.08
N GLU A 254 6.16 7.67 13.36
CA GLU A 254 6.42 6.23 13.26
C GLU A 254 7.46 5.88 12.17
N PHE A 255 8.01 6.90 11.51
CA PHE A 255 9.03 6.74 10.48
C PHE A 255 10.35 7.38 10.90
N ARG A 256 11.44 6.73 10.51
CA ARG A 256 12.79 7.28 10.71
C ARG A 256 12.92 8.60 9.95
N PRO A 257 13.64 9.59 10.51
CA PRO A 257 13.98 10.78 9.75
C PRO A 257 14.78 10.40 8.49
N GLU A 258 14.63 11.19 7.44
CA GLU A 258 15.52 11.05 6.28
C GLU A 258 16.95 11.32 6.72
N ALA A 259 17.87 10.45 6.29
CA ALA A 259 19.29 10.73 6.48
C ALA A 259 19.65 12.03 5.72
N PRO A 260 20.45 12.92 6.32
CA PRO A 260 20.87 14.17 5.69
C PRO A 260 21.66 13.96 4.41
#